data_9563b5e80bd2032f48029f076ce88c1f
#
_entry.id   9563b5e80bd2032f48029f076ce88c1f
#
_cell.length_a   1.000
_cell.length_b   1.000
_cell.length_c   1.000
_cell.angle_alpha   90.00
_cell.angle_beta   90.00
_cell.angle_gamma   90.00
#
_symmetry.space_group_name_H-M   'P 1'
#
loop_
_entity.id
_entity.type
_entity.pdbx_description
1 polymer ?
#
loop_
_entity_poly.entity_id
_entity_poly.type
_entity_poly.pdbx_seq_one_letter_code
_entity_poly.pdbx_strand_id
1 'polypeptide(L)'
;YNPLHKPNLNPIVLANRLKTILLLFSENNSESFWLDKAEQILAECIKLCRLYNNGYVTFIEIHKLITEPNYYKSKIEILKKLFYEKKLSYKQIYELNTALEFFEKEFNLLDQRTLAILKSEISRITNIFISDYKVSKTFCPEKKDLNFKGFSSMLQKGKIVVLNMNI
;
A
#
# COMPACT_ATOMS: atom_id res chain seq x y z
N TYR A 1 15.77 -0.03 0.69
CA TYR A 1 14.85 -0.82 1.52
C TYR A 1 13.40 -0.44 1.24
N ASN A 2 12.52 -1.40 1.13
CA ASN A 2 11.09 -1.11 0.99
C ASN A 2 10.31 -1.81 2.11
N PRO A 3 9.72 -1.06 3.07
CA PRO A 3 9.01 -1.64 4.20
C PRO A 3 7.74 -2.39 3.81
N LEU A 4 7.13 -2.04 2.66
CA LEU A 4 5.94 -2.71 2.13
C LEU A 4 6.24 -3.95 1.30
N HIS A 5 7.50 -4.17 0.91
CA HIS A 5 7.87 -5.37 0.15
C HIS A 5 7.97 -6.60 1.05
N LYS A 6 6.82 -7.13 1.39
CA LYS A 6 6.63 -8.36 2.17
C LYS A 6 5.70 -9.30 1.39
N PRO A 7 6.18 -9.93 0.29
CA PRO A 7 5.32 -10.66 -0.65
C PRO A 7 4.54 -11.82 0.00
N ASN A 8 5.09 -12.41 1.05
CA ASN A 8 4.46 -13.53 1.77
C ASN A 8 3.48 -13.09 2.87
N LEU A 9 3.42 -11.79 3.19
CA LEU A 9 2.54 -11.29 4.22
C LEU A 9 1.18 -10.92 3.60
N ASN A 10 0.09 -11.32 4.28
CA ASN A 10 -1.25 -10.95 3.85
C ASN A 10 -1.41 -9.42 3.75
N PRO A 11 -2.00 -8.87 2.68
CA PRO A 11 -2.28 -7.43 2.54
C PRO A 11 -3.00 -6.81 3.74
N ILE A 12 -3.97 -7.53 4.32
CA ILE A 12 -4.71 -7.09 5.51
C ILE A 12 -3.77 -6.89 6.70
N VAL A 13 -2.83 -7.81 6.91
CA VAL A 13 -1.85 -7.70 8.02
C VAL A 13 -0.92 -6.50 7.82
N LEU A 14 -0.52 -6.22 6.58
CA LEU A 14 0.25 -5.00 6.29
C LEU A 14 -0.57 -3.73 6.53
N ALA A 15 -1.81 -3.69 6.07
CA ALA A 15 -2.71 -2.57 6.29
C ALA A 15 -2.97 -2.32 7.78
N ASN A 16 -3.16 -3.38 8.57
CA ASN A 16 -3.32 -3.28 10.03
C ASN A 16 -2.09 -2.68 10.72
N ARG A 17 -0.88 -3.05 10.29
CA ARG A 17 0.35 -2.41 10.79
C ARG A 17 0.41 -0.91 10.45
N LEU A 18 -0.02 -0.53 9.24
CA LEU A 18 -0.10 0.88 8.86
C LEU A 18 -1.15 1.63 9.68
N LYS A 19 -2.31 1.02 9.94
CA LYS A 19 -3.32 1.57 10.86
C LYS A 19 -2.77 1.78 12.27
N THR A 20 -1.99 0.82 12.79
CA THR A 20 -1.33 0.97 14.11
C THR A 20 -0.41 2.20 14.13
N ILE A 21 0.30 2.47 13.03
CA ILE A 21 1.12 3.69 12.91
C ILE A 21 0.23 4.94 12.89
N LEU A 22 -0.88 4.93 12.13
CA LEU A 22 -1.83 6.05 12.13
C LEU A 22 -2.39 6.34 13.53
N LEU A 23 -2.72 5.30 14.29
CA LEU A 23 -3.19 5.44 15.68
C LEU A 23 -2.19 6.18 16.57
N LEU A 24 -0.88 5.99 16.35
CA LEU A 24 0.16 6.70 17.13
C LEU A 24 0.18 8.21 16.85
N PHE A 25 -0.36 8.66 15.72
CA PHE A 25 -0.46 10.06 15.35
C PHE A 25 -1.86 10.67 15.60
N SER A 26 -2.80 9.87 16.08
CA SER A 26 -4.17 10.32 16.38
C SER A 26 -4.28 10.70 17.86
N GLU A 27 -4.67 11.94 18.12
CA GLU A 27 -4.77 12.47 19.49
C GLU A 27 -6.04 12.05 20.25
N ASN A 28 -7.05 11.47 19.58
CA ASN A 28 -8.34 11.12 20.18
C ASN A 28 -8.97 9.83 19.67
N ASN A 29 -9.57 9.06 20.58
CA ASN A 29 -10.30 7.80 20.33
C ASN A 29 -11.57 7.93 19.46
N SER A 30 -11.98 9.13 19.07
CA SER A 30 -13.21 9.37 18.30
C SER A 30 -13.11 9.03 16.80
N GLU A 31 -11.93 8.67 16.32
CA GLU A 31 -11.63 8.48 14.89
C GLU A 31 -11.53 7.01 14.45
N SER A 32 -11.94 6.04 15.29
CA SER A 32 -11.79 4.61 14.98
C SER A 32 -12.45 4.22 13.64
N PHE A 33 -13.60 4.79 13.33
CA PHE A 33 -14.29 4.51 12.07
C PHE A 33 -13.46 4.88 10.84
N TRP A 34 -12.80 6.05 10.85
CA TRP A 34 -11.96 6.50 9.73
C TRP A 34 -10.71 5.65 9.58
N LEU A 35 -10.15 5.22 10.70
CA LEU A 35 -8.98 4.34 10.72
C LEU A 35 -9.33 2.93 10.21
N ASP A 36 -10.50 2.41 10.54
CA ASP A 36 -10.97 1.11 10.02
C ASP A 36 -11.22 1.17 8.51
N LYS A 37 -11.82 2.26 8.02
CA LYS A 37 -12.00 2.47 6.58
C LYS A 37 -10.67 2.70 5.87
N ALA A 38 -9.73 3.43 6.46
CA ALA A 38 -8.39 3.61 5.91
C ALA A 38 -7.64 2.26 5.84
N GLU A 39 -7.74 1.41 6.85
CA GLU A 39 -7.18 0.05 6.84
C GLU A 39 -7.73 -0.77 5.66
N GLN A 40 -9.06 -0.77 5.47
CA GLN A 40 -9.70 -1.46 4.35
C GLN A 40 -9.17 -0.96 3.01
N ILE A 41 -9.13 0.36 2.80
CA ILE A 41 -8.61 0.96 1.55
C ILE A 41 -7.15 0.59 1.34
N LEU A 42 -6.31 0.68 2.37
CA LEU A 42 -4.89 0.31 2.31
C LEU A 42 -4.71 -1.16 1.92
N ALA A 43 -5.50 -2.07 2.49
CA ALA A 43 -5.45 -3.49 2.15
C ALA A 43 -5.77 -3.73 0.68
N GLU A 44 -6.83 -3.10 0.15
CA GLU A 44 -7.22 -3.23 -1.26
C GLU A 44 -6.21 -2.56 -2.21
N CYS A 45 -5.64 -1.42 -1.84
CA CYS A 45 -4.56 -0.79 -2.60
C CYS A 45 -3.31 -1.69 -2.65
N ILE A 46 -2.90 -2.30 -1.54
CA ILE A 46 -1.78 -3.23 -1.49
C ILE A 46 -2.05 -4.45 -2.38
N LYS A 47 -3.26 -5.01 -2.31
CA LYS A 47 -3.69 -6.13 -3.14
C LYS A 47 -3.63 -5.76 -4.63
N LEU A 48 -4.23 -4.64 -5.01
CA LEU A 48 -4.24 -4.16 -6.39
C LEU A 48 -2.81 -3.91 -6.91
N CYS A 49 -1.95 -3.23 -6.12
CA CYS A 49 -0.54 -3.02 -6.48
C CYS A 49 0.18 -4.34 -6.76
N ARG A 50 0.00 -5.34 -5.92
CA ARG A 50 0.63 -6.65 -6.10
C ARG A 50 0.22 -7.33 -7.39
N LEU A 51 -1.03 -7.16 -7.80
CA LEU A 51 -1.54 -7.76 -9.02
C LEU A 51 -0.88 -7.16 -10.26
N TYR A 52 -0.87 -5.83 -10.42
CA TYR A 52 -0.34 -5.20 -11.64
C TYR A 52 1.18 -5.00 -11.62
N ASN A 53 1.83 -5.06 -10.47
CA ASN A 53 3.26 -4.78 -10.31
C ASN A 53 4.06 -5.99 -9.81
N ASN A 54 3.68 -7.21 -10.23
CA ASN A 54 4.39 -8.46 -9.94
C ASN A 54 4.76 -8.63 -8.45
N GLY A 55 3.82 -8.38 -7.56
CA GLY A 55 3.98 -8.52 -6.11
C GLY A 55 4.72 -7.37 -5.43
N TYR A 56 5.08 -6.30 -6.17
CA TYR A 56 5.79 -5.16 -5.63
C TYR A 56 4.84 -4.02 -5.26
N VAL A 57 5.04 -3.41 -4.08
CA VAL A 57 4.22 -2.31 -3.55
C VAL A 57 5.13 -1.25 -2.97
N THR A 58 4.84 0.02 -3.21
CA THR A 58 5.50 1.16 -2.57
C THR A 58 4.47 2.14 -2.02
N PHE A 59 4.88 3.00 -1.10
CA PHE A 59 4.03 4.11 -0.63
C PHE A 59 3.66 5.09 -1.75
N ILE A 60 4.53 5.28 -2.75
CA ILE A 60 4.25 6.11 -3.92
C ILE A 60 3.06 5.53 -4.70
N GLU A 61 3.05 4.23 -4.96
CA GLU A 61 1.95 3.57 -5.67
C GLU A 61 0.63 3.65 -4.89
N ILE A 62 0.66 3.38 -3.58
CA ILE A 62 -0.53 3.52 -2.72
C ILE A 62 -1.06 4.94 -2.76
N HIS A 63 -0.17 5.94 -2.62
CA HIS A 63 -0.56 7.35 -2.67
C HIS A 63 -1.27 7.69 -3.98
N LYS A 64 -0.70 7.30 -5.12
CA LYS A 64 -1.29 7.55 -6.44
C LYS A 64 -2.66 6.89 -6.61
N LEU A 65 -2.81 5.64 -6.16
CA LEU A 65 -4.09 4.93 -6.25
C LEU A 65 -5.23 5.67 -5.53
N ILE A 66 -4.91 6.40 -4.45
CA ILE A 66 -5.90 7.05 -3.59
C ILE A 66 -6.10 8.51 -4.00
N THR A 67 -5.03 9.22 -4.37
CA THR A 67 -5.08 10.68 -4.58
C THR A 67 -5.28 11.07 -6.04
N GLU A 68 -4.71 10.32 -6.98
CA GLU A 68 -4.81 10.67 -8.41
C GLU A 68 -6.13 10.18 -9.00
N PRO A 69 -6.92 11.07 -9.61
CA PRO A 69 -8.16 10.68 -10.29
C PRO A 69 -7.89 9.64 -11.37
N ASN A 70 -8.71 8.60 -11.40
CA ASN A 70 -8.64 7.53 -12.42
C ASN A 70 -7.36 6.67 -12.43
N TYR A 71 -6.37 6.91 -11.55
CA TYR A 71 -5.15 6.10 -11.53
C TYR A 71 -5.47 4.61 -11.27
N TYR A 72 -6.27 4.30 -10.24
CA TYR A 72 -6.70 2.92 -9.97
C TYR A 72 -7.50 2.33 -11.14
N LYS A 73 -8.33 3.14 -11.84
CA LYS A 73 -9.09 2.67 -13.02
C LYS A 73 -8.16 2.22 -14.14
N SER A 74 -7.10 2.97 -14.41
CA SER A 74 -6.10 2.59 -15.43
C SER A 74 -5.41 1.27 -15.08
N LYS A 75 -5.14 1.00 -13.79
CA LYS A 75 -4.54 -0.26 -13.35
C LYS A 75 -5.52 -1.43 -13.46
N ILE A 76 -6.77 -1.20 -13.15
CA ILE A 76 -7.86 -2.18 -13.34
C ILE A 76 -7.98 -2.57 -14.82
N GLU A 77 -7.94 -1.60 -15.74
CA GLU A 77 -8.01 -1.89 -17.18
C GLU A 77 -6.82 -2.75 -17.67
N ILE A 78 -5.62 -2.49 -17.17
CA ILE A 78 -4.45 -3.33 -17.44
C ILE A 78 -4.71 -4.78 -16.98
N LEU A 79 -5.25 -4.95 -15.77
CA LEU A 79 -5.52 -6.28 -15.22
C LEU A 79 -6.66 -7.00 -15.95
N LYS A 80 -7.72 -6.28 -16.36
CA LYS A 80 -8.78 -6.82 -17.23
C LYS A 80 -8.20 -7.34 -18.55
N LYS A 81 -7.29 -6.60 -19.17
CA LYS A 81 -6.59 -7.05 -20.37
C LYS A 81 -5.80 -8.34 -20.14
N LEU A 82 -5.03 -8.42 -19.05
CA LEU A 82 -4.29 -9.64 -18.69
C LEU A 82 -5.21 -10.83 -18.41
N PHE A 83 -6.38 -10.58 -17.84
CA PHE A 83 -7.41 -11.60 -17.64
C PHE A 83 -7.92 -12.16 -18.97
N TYR A 84 -8.30 -11.29 -19.94
CA TYR A 84 -8.74 -11.73 -21.27
C TYR A 84 -7.65 -12.47 -22.04
N GLU A 85 -6.39 -12.10 -21.85
CA GLU A 85 -5.24 -12.78 -22.43
C GLU A 85 -4.88 -14.10 -21.71
N LYS A 86 -5.66 -14.52 -20.70
CA LYS A 86 -5.43 -15.72 -19.87
C LYS A 86 -4.05 -15.76 -19.20
N LYS A 87 -3.51 -14.60 -18.86
CA LYS A 87 -2.18 -14.46 -18.21
C LYS A 87 -2.23 -14.46 -16.68
N LEU A 88 -3.43 -14.53 -16.09
CA LEU A 88 -3.62 -14.54 -14.63
C LEU A 88 -3.89 -15.95 -14.12
N SER A 89 -3.30 -16.30 -13.00
CA SER A 89 -3.62 -17.52 -12.25
C SER A 89 -5.00 -17.44 -11.60
N TYR A 90 -5.59 -18.58 -11.21
CA TYR A 90 -6.87 -18.62 -10.50
C TYR A 90 -6.89 -17.73 -9.24
N LYS A 91 -5.79 -17.75 -8.47
CA LYS A 91 -5.64 -16.89 -7.29
C LYS A 91 -5.68 -15.41 -7.66
N GLN A 92 -4.96 -15.00 -8.71
CA GLN A 92 -4.95 -13.61 -9.18
C GLN A 92 -6.31 -13.17 -9.72
N ILE A 93 -7.04 -14.06 -10.38
CA ILE A 93 -8.41 -13.81 -10.85
C ILE A 93 -9.34 -13.56 -9.65
N TYR A 94 -9.26 -14.40 -8.61
CA TYR A 94 -10.04 -14.21 -7.39
C TYR A 94 -9.71 -12.87 -6.71
N GLU A 95 -8.42 -12.56 -6.54
CA GLU A 95 -7.96 -11.30 -5.95
C GLU A 95 -8.37 -10.08 -6.81
N LEU A 96 -8.35 -10.20 -8.14
CA LEU A 96 -8.84 -9.16 -9.05
C LEU A 96 -10.34 -8.92 -8.88
N ASN A 97 -11.15 -9.96 -8.84
CA ASN A 97 -12.59 -9.83 -8.67
C ASN A 97 -12.95 -9.15 -7.33
N THR A 98 -12.28 -9.51 -6.23
CA THR A 98 -12.48 -8.84 -4.94
C THR A 98 -12.05 -7.37 -4.96
N ALA A 99 -10.95 -7.05 -5.62
CA ALA A 99 -10.51 -5.67 -5.80
C ALA A 99 -11.47 -4.85 -6.67
N LEU A 100 -11.99 -5.43 -7.77
CA LEU A 100 -12.99 -4.79 -8.61
C LEU A 100 -14.27 -4.49 -7.83
N GLU A 101 -14.76 -5.45 -7.05
CA GLU A 101 -15.95 -5.26 -6.23
C GLU A 101 -15.76 -4.09 -5.26
N PHE A 102 -14.63 -4.02 -4.57
CA PHE A 102 -14.31 -2.92 -3.67
C PHE A 102 -14.21 -1.57 -4.40
N PHE A 103 -13.39 -1.46 -5.44
CA PHE A 103 -13.15 -0.17 -6.10
C PHE A 103 -14.36 0.35 -6.87
N GLU A 104 -15.13 -0.52 -7.52
CA GLU A 104 -16.28 -0.12 -8.33
C GLU A 104 -17.56 0.08 -7.50
N LYS A 105 -17.79 -0.76 -6.47
CA LYS A 105 -19.04 -0.73 -5.72
C LYS A 105 -18.95 -0.01 -4.37
N GLU A 106 -17.75 0.10 -3.78
CA GLU A 106 -17.60 0.79 -2.50
C GLU A 106 -16.82 2.11 -2.66
N PHE A 107 -15.56 2.04 -3.11
CA PHE A 107 -14.68 3.20 -3.16
C PHE A 107 -15.18 4.28 -4.12
N ASN A 108 -15.64 3.90 -5.31
CA ASN A 108 -16.12 4.84 -6.33
C ASN A 108 -17.46 5.51 -5.94
N LEU A 109 -18.20 4.91 -5.00
CA LEU A 109 -19.48 5.43 -4.52
C LEU A 109 -19.37 6.26 -3.25
N LEU A 110 -18.17 6.42 -2.68
CA LEU A 110 -17.95 7.29 -1.54
C LEU A 110 -18.26 8.75 -1.93
N ASP A 111 -18.99 9.44 -1.07
CA ASP A 111 -19.21 10.86 -1.24
C ASP A 111 -17.90 11.64 -1.13
N GLN A 112 -17.85 12.84 -1.71
CA GLN A 112 -16.63 13.64 -1.81
C GLN A 112 -16.03 14.00 -0.44
N ARG A 113 -16.87 14.23 0.58
CA ARG A 113 -16.41 14.58 1.93
C ARG A 113 -15.73 13.39 2.60
N THR A 114 -16.37 12.23 2.57
CA THR A 114 -15.84 10.98 3.09
C THR A 114 -14.52 10.63 2.41
N LEU A 115 -14.49 10.74 1.07
CA LEU A 115 -13.28 10.47 0.31
C LEU A 115 -12.13 11.44 0.65
N ALA A 116 -12.43 12.72 0.86
CA ALA A 116 -11.42 13.72 1.25
C ALA A 116 -10.81 13.41 2.63
N ILE A 117 -11.62 13.00 3.60
CA ILE A 117 -11.16 12.60 4.93
C ILE A 117 -10.25 11.38 4.82
N LEU A 118 -10.67 10.34 4.13
CA LEU A 118 -9.89 9.10 3.97
C LEU A 118 -8.57 9.34 3.22
N LYS A 119 -8.59 10.18 2.18
CA LYS A 119 -7.36 10.62 1.49
C LYS A 119 -6.40 11.34 2.43
N SER A 120 -6.93 12.24 3.26
CA SER A 120 -6.12 12.96 4.25
C SER A 120 -5.47 12.01 5.24
N GLU A 121 -6.25 11.08 5.82
CA GLU A 121 -5.74 10.09 6.77
C GLU A 121 -4.62 9.23 6.16
N ILE A 122 -4.82 8.68 4.98
CA ILE A 122 -3.81 7.83 4.33
C ILE A 122 -2.59 8.67 3.92
N SER A 123 -2.79 9.92 3.49
CA SER A 123 -1.71 10.83 3.13
C SER A 123 -0.79 11.15 4.30
N ARG A 124 -1.27 11.10 5.54
CA ARG A 124 -0.42 11.29 6.75
C ARG A 124 0.73 10.29 6.80
N ILE A 125 0.50 9.03 6.37
CA ILE A 125 1.59 8.05 6.28
C ILE A 125 2.37 8.20 4.98
N THR A 126 1.68 8.29 3.85
CA THR A 126 2.35 8.22 2.55
C THR A 126 3.21 9.44 2.27
N ASN A 127 2.80 10.63 2.71
CA ASN A 127 3.55 11.87 2.51
C ASN A 127 4.93 11.85 3.14
N ILE A 128 5.13 11.16 4.25
CA ILE A 128 6.44 10.99 4.89
C ILE A 128 7.46 10.39 3.89
N PHE A 129 6.99 9.49 3.02
CA PHE A 129 7.84 8.74 2.09
C PHE A 129 7.94 9.36 0.70
N ILE A 130 7.11 10.36 0.37
CA ILE A 130 7.07 10.94 -0.97
C ILE A 130 7.52 12.41 -1.03
N SER A 131 7.45 13.14 0.08
CA SER A 131 7.76 14.57 0.14
C SER A 131 9.26 14.88 0.10
N ASP A 132 10.11 13.94 0.49
CA ASP A 132 11.55 14.09 0.43
C ASP A 132 12.18 13.08 -0.55
N TYR A 133 13.03 13.57 -1.45
CA TYR A 133 13.66 12.74 -2.49
C TYR A 133 14.54 11.62 -1.90
N LYS A 134 15.32 11.92 -0.86
CA LYS A 134 16.23 10.93 -0.25
C LYS A 134 15.46 9.85 0.48
N VAL A 135 14.41 10.25 1.23
CA VAL A 135 13.49 9.32 1.91
C VAL A 135 12.77 8.46 0.88
N SER A 136 12.22 9.08 -0.16
CA SER A 136 11.52 8.37 -1.24
C SER A 136 12.43 7.32 -1.90
N LYS A 137 13.63 7.70 -2.30
CA LYS A 137 14.58 6.80 -2.94
C LYS A 137 15.06 5.67 -2.03
N THR A 138 15.14 5.94 -0.72
CA THR A 138 15.56 4.94 0.27
C THR A 138 14.46 3.91 0.58
N PHE A 139 13.21 4.37 0.73
CA PHE A 139 12.09 3.53 1.21
C PHE A 139 11.09 3.13 0.12
N CYS A 140 11.14 3.78 -1.03
CA CYS A 140 10.33 3.46 -2.20
C CYS A 140 11.19 3.21 -3.46
N PRO A 141 12.31 2.45 -3.37
CA PRO A 141 13.16 2.22 -4.53
C PRO A 141 12.40 1.48 -5.63
N GLU A 142 12.93 1.51 -6.84
CA GLU A 142 12.48 0.57 -7.87
C GLU A 142 12.84 -0.87 -7.47
N LYS A 143 12.06 -1.84 -7.94
CA LYS A 143 12.26 -3.25 -7.56
C LYS A 143 13.68 -3.76 -7.88
N LYS A 144 14.28 -3.29 -8.99
CA LYS A 144 15.66 -3.62 -9.39
C LYS A 144 16.72 -3.08 -8.44
N ASP A 145 16.42 -1.95 -7.76
CA ASP A 145 17.34 -1.26 -6.84
C ASP A 145 17.19 -1.73 -5.38
N LEU A 146 16.37 -2.76 -5.14
CA LEU A 146 16.14 -3.30 -3.82
C LEU A 146 17.35 -4.10 -3.34
N ASN A 147 18.25 -3.45 -2.60
CA ASN A 147 19.51 -4.03 -2.12
C ASN A 147 19.48 -4.52 -0.67
N PHE A 148 18.47 -4.16 0.11
CA PHE A 148 18.33 -4.55 1.52
C PHE A 148 17.07 -5.39 1.75
N LYS A 149 17.25 -6.66 2.14
CA LYS A 149 16.17 -7.65 2.35
C LYS A 149 15.42 -7.51 3.68
N GLY A 150 15.81 -6.55 4.51
CA GLY A 150 15.19 -6.29 5.81
C GLY A 150 15.99 -6.84 7.00
N PHE A 151 15.68 -6.34 8.18
CA PHE A 151 16.41 -6.65 9.42
C PHE A 151 16.31 -8.12 9.82
N SER A 152 15.15 -8.76 9.63
CA SER A 152 14.96 -10.17 9.96
C SER A 152 16.01 -11.10 9.30
N SER A 153 16.34 -10.82 8.03
CA SER A 153 17.36 -11.60 7.33
C SER A 153 18.76 -11.42 7.89
N MET A 154 19.05 -10.26 8.49
CA MET A 154 20.35 -9.98 9.11
C MET A 154 20.43 -10.62 10.50
N LEU A 155 19.37 -10.51 11.28
CA LEU A 155 19.29 -11.09 12.64
C LEU A 155 19.36 -12.63 12.59
N GLN A 156 18.68 -13.26 11.62
CA GLN A 156 18.77 -14.72 11.41
C GLN A 156 20.18 -15.19 11.05
N LYS A 157 21.02 -14.32 10.50
CA LYS A 157 22.42 -14.59 10.20
C LYS A 157 23.36 -14.22 11.34
N GLY A 158 22.84 -13.94 12.53
CA GLY A 158 23.63 -13.56 13.71
C GLY A 158 24.31 -12.19 13.59
N LYS A 159 23.84 -11.30 12.69
CA LYS A 159 24.43 -9.96 12.53
C LYS A 159 23.83 -8.97 13.53
N ILE A 160 24.68 -8.14 14.08
CA ILE A 160 24.27 -6.99 14.89
C ILE A 160 24.00 -5.82 13.95
N VAL A 161 22.84 -5.18 14.12
CA VAL A 161 22.46 -3.99 13.32
C VAL A 161 22.48 -2.78 14.22
N VAL A 162 23.31 -1.81 13.90
CA VAL A 162 23.35 -0.52 14.57
C VAL A 162 22.74 0.53 13.65
N LEU A 163 21.68 1.18 14.11
CA LEU A 163 21.08 2.32 13.42
C LEU A 163 21.74 3.60 13.98
N ASN A 164 22.59 4.21 13.17
CA ASN A 164 23.12 5.53 13.50
C ASN A 164 22.15 6.59 12.97
N MET A 165 21.36 7.15 13.88
CA MET A 165 20.47 8.28 13.58
C MET A 165 21.18 9.57 13.94
N ASN A 166 21.98 10.11 13.00
CA ASN A 166 22.46 11.48 13.11
C ASN A 166 21.26 12.42 12.91
N ILE A 167 20.88 13.05 14.00
CA ILE A 167 19.90 14.14 14.00
C ILE A 167 20.58 15.44 13.58
#